data_1433fedccd50fe9dd1071ec9b1b00854
#
_entry.id   1433fedccd50fe9dd1071ec9b1b00854
#
_cell.length_a   1.000
_cell.length_b   1.000
_cell.length_c   1.000
_cell.angle_alpha   90.00
_cell.angle_beta   90.00
_cell.angle_gamma   90.00
#
_symmetry.space_group_name_H-M   'P 1'
#
loop_
_entity.id
_entity.type
_entity.pdbx_description
1 polymer ?
#
loop_
_entity_poly.entity_id
_entity_poly.type
_entity_poly.pdbx_seq_one_letter_code
_entity_poly.pdbx_strand_id
1 'polypeptide(L)'
;MRFLLTSITSSQLSKKQISAICELKNQQWKFGIKSQINWFNKNIKHKDIHNMFYIKNKLIGYTLLKKRNYNINKIKKEFKYLLFDTLIIDKKYRKKKLSNLLMSFNNTVIKQLGYS
;
A
#
# COMPACT_ATOMS: atom_id res chain seq x y z
N MET A 1 21.99 -1.87 -8.80
CA MET A 1 20.57 -1.49 -9.04
C MET A 1 20.12 -0.53 -7.95
N ARG A 2 19.56 0.59 -8.34
CA ARG A 2 19.04 1.57 -7.37
C ARG A 2 17.56 1.35 -7.13
N PHE A 3 17.18 1.28 -5.86
CA PHE A 3 15.77 1.27 -5.46
C PHE A 3 15.42 2.53 -4.71
N LEU A 4 14.17 2.91 -4.78
CA LEU A 4 13.61 3.94 -3.93
C LEU A 4 12.40 3.36 -3.22
N LEU A 5 12.42 3.39 -1.89
CA LEU A 5 11.30 2.99 -1.04
C LEU A 5 10.69 4.22 -0.41
N THR A 6 9.41 4.46 -0.63
CA THR A 6 8.70 5.60 -0.05
C THR A 6 7.47 5.13 0.72
N SER A 7 7.12 5.88 1.75
CA SER A 7 5.93 5.63 2.57
C SER A 7 5.20 6.95 2.75
N ILE A 8 4.03 7.06 2.18
CA ILE A 8 3.23 8.29 2.24
C ILE A 8 1.76 7.98 2.51
N THR A 9 1.05 8.98 3.03
CA THR A 9 -0.40 8.87 3.25
C THR A 9 -1.15 9.13 1.95
N SER A 10 -2.43 8.72 1.92
CA SER A 10 -3.28 8.95 0.74
C SER A 10 -3.38 10.43 0.37
N SER A 11 -3.41 11.32 1.37
CA SER A 11 -3.50 12.76 1.12
C SER A 11 -2.27 13.32 0.39
N GLN A 12 -1.15 12.62 0.42
CA GLN A 12 0.10 13.00 -0.24
C GLN A 12 0.27 12.39 -1.63
N LEU A 13 -0.63 11.48 -2.03
CA LEU A 13 -0.56 10.83 -3.33
C LEU A 13 -0.97 11.78 -4.46
N SER A 14 -0.16 11.82 -5.52
CA SER A 14 -0.53 12.50 -6.76
C SER A 14 -1.44 11.61 -7.62
N LYS A 15 -2.13 12.21 -8.58
CA LYS A 15 -2.93 11.46 -9.56
C LYS A 15 -2.08 10.46 -10.35
N LYS A 16 -0.87 10.85 -10.68
CA LYS A 16 0.08 10.00 -11.39
C LYS A 16 0.46 8.77 -10.56
N GLN A 17 0.67 8.94 -9.25
CA GLN A 17 0.97 7.84 -8.35
C GLN A 17 -0.22 6.91 -8.19
N ILE A 18 -1.43 7.44 -8.07
CA ILE A 18 -2.65 6.64 -7.99
C ILE A 18 -2.83 5.80 -9.26
N SER A 19 -2.60 6.39 -10.43
CA SER A 19 -2.66 5.66 -11.70
C SER A 19 -1.63 4.53 -11.76
N ALA A 20 -0.40 4.79 -11.32
CA ALA A 20 0.66 3.78 -11.30
C ALA A 20 0.30 2.61 -10.36
N ILE A 21 -0.25 2.90 -9.19
CA ILE A 21 -0.71 1.88 -8.24
C ILE A 21 -1.82 1.04 -8.88
N CYS A 22 -2.79 1.69 -9.52
CA CYS A 22 -3.91 0.99 -10.15
C CYS A 22 -3.47 0.12 -11.33
N GLU A 23 -2.50 0.59 -12.12
CA GLU A 23 -1.91 -0.21 -13.21
C GLU A 23 -1.23 -1.46 -12.64
N LEU A 24 -0.47 -1.31 -11.57
CA LEU A 24 0.19 -2.43 -10.91
C LEU A 24 -0.83 -3.43 -10.37
N LYS A 25 -1.89 -2.96 -9.71
CA LYS A 25 -2.97 -3.80 -9.21
C LYS A 25 -3.67 -4.54 -10.35
N ASN A 26 -3.84 -3.89 -11.49
CA ASN A 26 -4.52 -4.49 -12.64
C ASN A 26 -3.74 -5.66 -13.26
N GLN A 27 -2.44 -5.76 -13.02
CA GLN A 27 -1.65 -6.93 -13.44
C GLN A 27 -2.12 -8.20 -12.72
N GLN A 28 -2.49 -8.08 -11.46
CA GLN A 28 -2.89 -9.22 -10.63
C GLN A 28 -4.40 -9.42 -10.62
N TRP A 29 -5.17 -8.35 -10.51
CA TRP A 29 -6.62 -8.38 -10.53
C TRP A 29 -7.11 -7.60 -11.75
N LYS A 30 -7.41 -8.31 -12.82
CA LYS A 30 -7.65 -7.73 -14.17
C LYS A 30 -9.07 -7.18 -14.32
N PHE A 31 -9.44 -6.23 -13.48
CA PHE A 31 -10.77 -5.59 -13.53
C PHE A 31 -10.82 -4.36 -14.44
N GLY A 32 -9.68 -3.97 -15.03
CA GLY A 32 -9.55 -2.75 -15.83
C GLY A 32 -9.12 -1.55 -14.99
N ILE A 33 -8.38 -0.63 -15.60
CA ILE A 33 -7.81 0.53 -14.91
C ILE A 33 -8.90 1.41 -14.31
N LYS A 34 -9.97 1.65 -15.04
CA LYS A 34 -11.09 2.48 -14.57
C LYS A 34 -11.73 1.90 -13.30
N SER A 35 -11.95 0.57 -13.29
CA SER A 35 -12.49 -0.12 -12.12
C SER A 35 -11.54 -0.05 -10.92
N GLN A 36 -10.23 -0.18 -11.17
CA GLN A 36 -9.22 -0.06 -10.12
C GLN A 36 -9.22 1.34 -9.50
N ILE A 37 -9.29 2.38 -10.32
CA ILE A 37 -9.33 3.77 -9.85
C ILE A 37 -10.62 4.03 -9.05
N ASN A 38 -11.76 3.54 -9.52
CA ASN A 38 -13.03 3.68 -8.83
C ASN A 38 -12.99 2.99 -7.45
N TRP A 39 -12.45 1.79 -7.39
CA TRP A 39 -12.27 1.07 -6.12
C TRP A 39 -11.37 1.85 -5.17
N PHE A 40 -10.25 2.36 -5.69
CA PHE A 40 -9.28 3.13 -4.92
C PHE A 40 -9.96 4.35 -4.29
N ASN A 41 -10.67 5.14 -5.10
CA ASN A 41 -11.34 6.35 -4.63
C ASN A 41 -12.43 6.05 -3.59
N LYS A 42 -13.09 4.90 -3.71
CA LYS A 42 -14.18 4.51 -2.81
C LYS A 42 -13.70 3.93 -1.49
N ASN A 43 -12.60 3.19 -1.51
CA ASN A 43 -12.18 2.35 -0.37
C ASN A 43 -10.97 2.88 0.40
N ILE A 44 -10.18 3.77 -0.19
CA ILE A 44 -8.99 4.32 0.43
C ILE A 44 -9.35 5.58 1.20
N LYS A 45 -8.90 5.64 2.46
CA LYS A 45 -9.07 6.82 3.32
C LYS A 45 -7.79 7.64 3.34
N HIS A 46 -7.92 8.95 3.62
CA HIS A 46 -6.77 9.87 3.49
C HIS A 46 -5.61 9.59 4.45
N LYS A 47 -5.83 8.88 5.55
CA LYS A 47 -4.77 8.49 6.50
C LYS A 47 -4.16 7.11 6.21
N ASP A 48 -4.66 6.40 5.22
CA ASP A 48 -4.08 5.11 4.84
C ASP A 48 -2.66 5.32 4.31
N ILE A 49 -1.81 4.31 4.46
CA ILE A 49 -0.39 4.41 4.18
C ILE A 49 -0.05 3.56 2.97
N HIS A 50 0.66 4.18 2.05
CA HIS A 50 1.08 3.56 0.80
C HIS A 50 2.59 3.42 0.79
N ASN A 51 3.08 2.19 0.81
CA ASN A 51 4.50 1.89 0.68
C ASN A 51 4.78 1.55 -0.77
N MET A 52 5.66 2.32 -1.38
CA MET A 52 5.94 2.21 -2.80
C MET A 52 7.41 1.89 -3.04
N PHE A 53 7.64 0.93 -3.91
CA PHE A 53 8.97 0.46 -4.27
C PHE A 53 9.21 0.77 -5.75
N TYR A 54 10.21 1.60 -6.00
CA TYR A 54 10.55 2.06 -7.36
C TYR A 54 11.90 1.53 -7.79
N ILE A 55 12.00 1.16 -9.07
CA ILE A 55 13.27 0.92 -9.75
C ILE A 55 13.27 1.81 -11.00
N LYS A 56 14.29 2.65 -11.15
CA LYS A 56 14.43 3.57 -12.31
C LYS A 56 13.15 4.39 -12.54
N ASN A 57 12.61 4.96 -11.47
CA ASN A 57 11.39 5.79 -11.50
C ASN A 57 10.11 5.05 -11.89
N LYS A 58 10.16 3.72 -11.99
CA LYS A 58 8.98 2.91 -12.26
C LYS A 58 8.51 2.23 -10.98
N LEU A 59 7.23 2.33 -10.68
CA LEU A 59 6.63 1.64 -9.54
C LEU A 59 6.57 0.14 -9.84
N ILE A 60 7.29 -0.67 -9.04
CA ILE A 60 7.36 -2.11 -9.25
C ILE A 60 6.81 -2.92 -8.06
N GLY A 61 6.59 -2.28 -6.93
CA GLY A 61 6.04 -2.94 -5.75
C GLY A 61 5.22 -1.98 -4.91
N TYR A 62 4.24 -2.51 -4.20
CA TYR A 62 3.29 -1.70 -3.44
C TYR A 62 2.71 -2.51 -2.28
N THR A 63 2.62 -1.89 -1.11
CA THR A 63 1.81 -2.39 0.00
C THR A 63 0.88 -1.30 0.50
N LEU A 64 -0.28 -1.72 0.98
CA LEU A 64 -1.28 -0.83 1.55
C LEU A 64 -1.50 -1.19 3.01
N LEU A 65 -1.36 -0.19 3.89
CA LEU A 65 -1.67 -0.29 5.30
C LEU A 65 -2.85 0.62 5.60
N LYS A 66 -3.97 0.04 5.98
CA LYS A 66 -5.18 0.79 6.31
C LYS A 66 -5.22 1.07 7.81
N LYS A 67 -5.30 2.35 8.17
CA LYS A 67 -5.55 2.77 9.55
C LYS A 67 -7.02 2.67 9.85
N ARG A 68 -7.39 1.87 10.84
CA ARG A 68 -8.78 1.67 11.23
C ARG A 68 -8.91 1.67 12.75
N ASN A 69 -10.11 1.95 13.21
CA ASN A 69 -10.47 1.93 14.63
C ASN A 69 -11.51 0.84 14.86
N TYR A 70 -11.37 0.16 15.97
CA TYR A 70 -12.35 -0.83 16.42
C TYR A 70 -12.88 -0.39 17.77
N ASN A 71 -14.21 -0.23 17.88
CA ASN A 71 -14.88 0.18 19.11
C ASN A 71 -15.58 -1.01 19.74
N ILE A 72 -15.27 -1.25 21.03
CA ILE A 72 -16.01 -2.22 21.82
C ILE A 72 -17.05 -1.46 22.63
N ASN A 73 -18.30 -1.48 22.17
CA ASN A 73 -19.39 -0.71 22.74
C ASN A 73 -19.65 -1.00 24.21
N LYS A 74 -19.50 -2.26 24.63
CA LYS A 74 -19.77 -2.70 26.01
C LYS A 74 -18.82 -2.08 27.04
N ILE A 75 -17.58 -1.79 26.65
CA ILE A 75 -16.57 -1.22 27.56
C ILE A 75 -16.14 0.17 27.12
N LYS A 76 -16.79 0.73 26.12
CA LYS A 76 -16.49 2.07 25.55
C LYS A 76 -15.02 2.29 25.27
N LYS A 77 -14.33 1.25 24.81
CA LYS A 77 -12.90 1.31 24.51
C LYS A 77 -12.68 1.27 23.01
N GLU A 78 -11.85 2.19 22.54
CA GLU A 78 -11.45 2.27 21.13
C GLU A 78 -10.07 1.65 20.94
N PHE A 79 -9.93 0.80 19.92
CA PHE A 79 -8.65 0.22 19.52
C PHE A 79 -8.28 0.72 18.14
N LYS A 80 -7.06 1.20 18.01
CA LYS A 80 -6.48 1.58 16.72
C LYS A 80 -5.63 0.44 16.21
N TYR A 81 -5.77 0.12 14.92
CA TYR A 81 -4.99 -0.93 14.30
C TYR A 81 -4.62 -0.60 12.86
N LEU A 82 -3.59 -1.28 12.37
CA LEU A 82 -3.21 -1.24 10.96
C LEU A 82 -3.61 -2.56 10.32
N LEU A 83 -4.39 -2.47 9.25
CA LEU A 83 -4.73 -3.62 8.43
C LEU A 83 -3.76 -3.68 7.24
N PHE A 84 -2.99 -4.76 7.16
CA PHE A 84 -2.19 -5.07 5.99
C PHE A 84 -3.14 -5.60 4.92
N ASP A 85 -3.40 -4.78 3.90
CA ASP A 85 -4.45 -5.07 2.93
C ASP A 85 -3.92 -5.65 1.62
N THR A 86 -2.80 -5.14 1.13
CA THR A 86 -2.34 -5.42 -0.22
C THR A 86 -0.83 -5.56 -0.27
N LEU A 87 -0.35 -6.56 -1.02
CA LEU A 87 1.05 -6.69 -1.42
C LEU A 87 1.09 -7.09 -2.89
N ILE A 88 1.71 -6.28 -3.72
CA ILE A 88 1.84 -6.52 -5.16
C ILE A 88 3.25 -6.23 -5.61
N ILE A 89 3.79 -7.12 -6.46
CA ILE A 89 5.07 -6.91 -7.17
C ILE A 89 4.80 -7.06 -8.66
N ASP A 90 5.39 -6.19 -9.46
CA ASP A 90 5.33 -6.26 -10.93
C ASP A 90 5.81 -7.64 -11.40
N LYS A 91 5.10 -8.23 -12.37
CA LYS A 91 5.41 -9.57 -12.91
C LYS A 91 6.88 -9.76 -13.26
N LYS A 92 7.50 -8.75 -13.85
CA LYS A 92 8.90 -8.81 -14.30
C LYS A 92 9.89 -8.99 -13.16
N TYR A 93 9.46 -8.66 -11.93
CA TYR A 93 10.35 -8.62 -10.77
C TYR A 93 10.00 -9.66 -9.70
N ARG A 94 8.94 -10.45 -9.89
CA ARG A 94 8.46 -11.40 -8.86
C ARG A 94 9.47 -12.46 -8.46
N LYS A 95 10.30 -12.92 -9.41
CA LYS A 95 11.28 -13.98 -9.16
C LYS A 95 12.59 -13.49 -8.55
N LYS A 96 12.71 -12.21 -8.23
CA LYS A 96 13.95 -11.59 -7.76
C LYS A 96 14.00 -11.37 -6.25
N LYS A 97 13.16 -12.04 -5.47
CA LYS A 97 13.05 -11.93 -4.00
C LYS A 97 12.77 -10.50 -3.51
N LEU A 98 12.23 -9.65 -4.37
CA LEU A 98 11.92 -8.25 -4.02
C LEU A 98 10.73 -8.15 -3.08
N SER A 99 9.86 -9.16 -3.05
CA SER A 99 8.75 -9.22 -2.09
C SER A 99 9.26 -9.24 -0.65
N ASN A 100 10.36 -9.95 -0.38
CA ASN A 100 10.96 -9.99 0.96
C ASN A 100 11.50 -8.62 1.37
N LEU A 101 12.13 -7.91 0.45
CA LEU A 101 12.63 -6.56 0.69
C LEU A 101 11.46 -5.59 0.97
N LEU A 102 10.41 -5.67 0.18
CA LEU A 102 9.22 -4.82 0.37
C LEU A 102 8.53 -5.15 1.69
N MET A 103 8.42 -6.41 2.06
CA MET A 103 7.85 -6.83 3.35
C MET A 103 8.69 -6.33 4.52
N SER A 104 10.00 -6.39 4.41
CA SER A 104 10.91 -5.87 5.42
C SER A 104 10.71 -4.37 5.63
N PHE A 105 10.57 -3.62 4.55
CA PHE A 105 10.27 -2.19 4.59
C PHE A 105 8.91 -1.94 5.23
N ASN A 106 7.91 -2.70 4.82
CA ASN A 106 6.55 -2.61 5.38
C ASN A 106 6.56 -2.81 6.90
N ASN A 107 7.27 -3.80 7.38
CA ASN A 107 7.39 -4.09 8.82
C ASN A 107 8.11 -2.97 9.57
N THR A 108 9.11 -2.35 8.96
CA THR A 108 9.81 -1.20 9.53
C THR A 108 8.86 -0.02 9.68
N VAL A 109 8.03 0.25 8.67
CA VAL A 109 7.02 1.32 8.72
C VAL A 109 6.02 1.07 9.86
N ILE A 110 5.53 -0.16 9.99
CA ILE A 110 4.60 -0.55 11.05
C ILE A 110 5.20 -0.25 12.44
N LYS A 111 6.45 -0.62 12.65
CA LYS A 111 7.16 -0.36 13.92
C LYS A 111 7.35 1.13 14.19
N GLN A 112 7.73 1.89 13.17
CA GLN A 112 7.93 3.34 13.29
C GLN A 112 6.64 4.07 13.65
N LEU A 113 5.49 3.53 13.24
CA LEU A 113 4.19 4.08 13.56
C LEU A 113 3.68 3.67 14.95
N GLY A 114 4.43 2.84 15.68
CA GLY A 114 4.10 2.42 17.02
C GLY A 114 3.14 1.23 17.11
N TYR A 115 2.98 0.47 16.04
CA TYR A 115 2.17 -0.74 16.04
C TYR A 115 3.07 -1.98 16.25
N SER A 116 2.53 -2.97 16.85
CA SER A 116 3.24 -4.24 17.12
C SER A 116 2.79 -5.37 16.20
#